data_a87f7e4f10d5a59bdab1a62f9aa9115a
#
_entry.id   a87f7e4f10d5a59bdab1a62f9aa9115a
#
_cell.length_a   1.000
_cell.length_b   1.000
_cell.length_c   1.000
_cell.angle_alpha   90.00
_cell.angle_beta   90.00
_cell.angle_gamma   90.00
#
_symmetry.space_group_name_H-M   'P 1'
#
loop_
_entity.id
_entity.type
_entity.pdbx_description
1 polymer ?
#
loop_
_entity_poly.entity_id
_entity_poly.type
_entity_poly.pdbx_seq_one_letter_code
_entity_poly.pdbx_strand_id
1 'polypeptide(L)'
;MKTYLVTGASDGIGALYADRLARRGHDLILVARRKDKLAELAARLEAETGVSVEVIGADLAKAQDLLHVEQRLREDAAIVGLVNNAGIANEGSILEADADYLSGMIDLNIRAVTRLSAAIAPQLAERGEGTIINVTSVTALMPDGFTAVYPATKAYVLAFSEALATELGPKGVRVQAVLPGITRTAIWTEEAMAHLPAHMVMEADDMVDAALAGLDMGETVTIPALPDMAQYDAYVVARTALRLNLSLAKPAARYGAVAVN
;
A
#
# COMPACT_ATOMS: atom_id res chain seq x y z
N MET A 1 3.83 24.60 -4.42
CA MET A 1 4.54 23.51 -3.76
C MET A 1 3.99 22.19 -4.24
N LYS A 2 4.70 21.08 -4.05
CA LYS A 2 4.23 19.72 -4.44
C LYS A 2 3.47 19.13 -3.26
N THR A 3 2.25 18.62 -3.50
CA THR A 3 1.34 18.09 -2.47
C THR A 3 1.31 16.56 -2.52
N TYR A 4 1.32 15.90 -1.37
CA TYR A 4 1.07 14.46 -1.22
C TYR A 4 -0.24 14.21 -0.48
N LEU A 5 -1.04 13.27 -1.00
CA LEU A 5 -2.20 12.76 -0.28
C LEU A 5 -1.83 11.46 0.44
N VAL A 6 -2.09 11.40 1.74
CA VAL A 6 -1.79 10.24 2.59
C VAL A 6 -3.07 9.70 3.20
N THR A 7 -3.40 8.43 2.89
CA THR A 7 -4.56 7.75 3.47
C THR A 7 -4.19 6.99 4.74
N GLY A 8 -5.13 6.89 5.70
CA GLY A 8 -4.86 6.27 7.00
C GLY A 8 -3.88 7.07 7.86
N ALA A 9 -3.83 8.40 7.65
CA ALA A 9 -2.82 9.27 8.26
C ALA A 9 -3.05 9.60 9.74
N SER A 10 -4.13 9.11 10.37
CA SER A 10 -4.44 9.47 11.76
C SER A 10 -3.57 8.77 12.81
N ASP A 11 -2.74 7.79 12.42
CA ASP A 11 -1.92 7.01 13.34
C ASP A 11 -0.85 6.17 12.59
N GLY A 12 0.11 5.64 13.33
CA GLY A 12 1.08 4.63 12.88
C GLY A 12 1.82 5.02 11.59
N ILE A 13 1.91 4.08 10.66
CA ILE A 13 2.65 4.22 9.40
C ILE A 13 2.20 5.44 8.59
N GLY A 14 0.89 5.70 8.50
CA GLY A 14 0.38 6.83 7.73
C GLY A 14 0.75 8.19 8.32
N ALA A 15 0.72 8.32 9.65
CA ALA A 15 1.15 9.54 10.33
C ALA A 15 2.67 9.78 10.17
N LEU A 16 3.47 8.71 10.15
CA LEU A 16 4.91 8.79 9.93
C LEU A 16 5.25 9.15 8.48
N TYR A 17 4.54 8.61 7.49
CA TYR A 17 4.67 9.08 6.11
C TYR A 17 4.37 10.57 5.99
N ALA A 18 3.29 11.04 6.65
CA ALA A 18 2.95 12.47 6.65
C ALA A 18 4.08 13.30 7.27
N ASP A 19 4.64 12.88 8.41
CA ASP A 19 5.78 13.57 9.05
C ASP A 19 7.00 13.64 8.15
N ARG A 20 7.43 12.51 7.56
CA ARG A 20 8.61 12.48 6.69
C ARG A 20 8.44 13.28 5.40
N LEU A 21 7.23 13.26 4.82
CA LEU A 21 6.92 14.04 3.61
C LEU A 21 6.87 15.54 3.92
N ALA A 22 6.30 15.95 5.07
CA ALA A 22 6.32 17.34 5.53
C ALA A 22 7.77 17.84 5.71
N ARG A 23 8.64 17.07 6.37
CA ARG A 23 10.06 17.38 6.54
C ARG A 23 10.84 17.42 5.23
N ARG A 24 10.35 16.76 4.18
CA ARG A 24 10.88 16.88 2.79
C ARG A 24 10.34 18.11 2.05
N GLY A 25 9.53 18.96 2.71
CA GLY A 25 8.99 20.20 2.17
C GLY A 25 7.75 20.04 1.28
N HIS A 26 7.01 18.95 1.43
CA HIS A 26 5.76 18.73 0.71
C HIS A 26 4.56 19.20 1.51
N ASP A 27 3.63 19.89 0.85
CA ASP A 27 2.31 20.10 1.39
C ASP A 27 1.54 18.77 1.46
N LEU A 28 0.56 18.67 2.36
CA LEU A 28 -0.11 17.41 2.63
C LEU A 28 -1.62 17.52 2.57
N ILE A 29 -2.27 16.43 2.13
CA ILE A 29 -3.69 16.16 2.34
C ILE A 29 -3.76 14.87 3.16
N LEU A 30 -4.23 14.97 4.38
CA LEU A 30 -4.34 13.85 5.31
C LEU A 30 -5.76 13.30 5.33
N VAL A 31 -5.92 12.00 5.04
CA VAL A 31 -7.22 11.34 4.94
C VAL A 31 -7.34 10.21 5.94
N ALA A 32 -8.32 10.27 6.85
CA ALA A 32 -8.71 9.17 7.73
C ALA A 32 -10.10 9.44 8.36
N ARG A 33 -10.65 8.46 9.10
CA ARG A 33 -11.93 8.60 9.79
C ARG A 33 -11.87 9.53 11.01
N ARG A 34 -10.75 9.50 11.76
CA ARG A 34 -10.55 10.26 13.01
C ARG A 34 -10.05 11.67 12.68
N LYS A 35 -11.02 12.57 12.40
CA LYS A 35 -10.73 13.95 12.00
C LYS A 35 -10.01 14.77 13.08
N ASP A 36 -10.30 14.51 14.33
CA ASP A 36 -9.63 15.10 15.49
C ASP A 36 -8.13 14.80 15.51
N LYS A 37 -7.77 13.53 15.34
CA LYS A 37 -6.37 13.10 15.27
C LYS A 37 -5.62 13.68 14.04
N LEU A 38 -6.31 13.78 12.92
CA LEU A 38 -5.73 14.43 11.74
C LEU A 38 -5.47 15.91 11.98
N ALA A 39 -6.39 16.62 12.66
CA ALA A 39 -6.22 18.04 12.98
C ALA A 39 -5.05 18.28 13.97
N GLU A 40 -4.89 17.43 14.98
CA GLU A 40 -3.75 17.45 15.89
C GLU A 40 -2.42 17.27 15.12
N LEU A 41 -2.36 16.27 14.23
CA LEU A 41 -1.20 15.99 13.41
C LEU A 41 -0.90 17.16 12.46
N ALA A 42 -1.92 17.70 11.79
CA ALA A 42 -1.79 18.83 10.87
C ALA A 42 -1.18 20.05 11.58
N ALA A 43 -1.76 20.46 12.71
CA ALA A 43 -1.26 21.60 13.47
C ALA A 43 0.20 21.41 13.92
N ARG A 44 0.59 20.21 14.33
CA ARG A 44 1.98 19.89 14.68
C ARG A 44 2.91 20.02 13.47
N LEU A 45 2.55 19.41 12.34
CA LEU A 45 3.39 19.41 11.14
C LEU A 45 3.54 20.82 10.57
N GLU A 46 2.47 21.60 10.51
CA GLU A 46 2.52 23.01 10.08
C GLU A 46 3.46 23.83 10.97
N ALA A 47 3.36 23.66 12.30
CA ALA A 47 4.20 24.37 13.25
C ALA A 47 5.70 23.97 13.15
N GLU A 48 5.98 22.69 12.92
CA GLU A 48 7.35 22.17 12.89
C GLU A 48 8.05 22.38 11.55
N THR A 49 7.32 22.39 10.43
CA THR A 49 7.91 22.34 9.09
C THR A 49 7.53 23.51 8.20
N GLY A 50 6.47 24.24 8.53
CA GLY A 50 5.98 25.37 7.73
C GLY A 50 5.23 24.97 6.44
N VAL A 51 4.97 23.67 6.20
CA VAL A 51 4.16 23.21 5.07
C VAL A 51 2.67 23.41 5.35
N SER A 52 1.84 23.43 4.32
CA SER A 52 0.38 23.47 4.44
C SER A 52 -0.20 22.05 4.57
N VAL A 53 -1.17 21.85 5.48
CA VAL A 53 -1.76 20.52 5.71
C VAL A 53 -3.29 20.61 5.69
N GLU A 54 -3.89 20.06 4.65
CA GLU A 54 -5.36 19.88 4.54
C GLU A 54 -5.79 18.60 5.23
N VAL A 55 -6.95 18.60 5.88
CA VAL A 55 -7.53 17.44 6.58
C VAL A 55 -8.87 17.06 5.97
N ILE A 56 -8.99 15.80 5.53
CA ILE A 56 -10.23 15.21 5.02
C ILE A 56 -10.66 14.05 5.93
N GLY A 57 -11.75 14.25 6.68
CA GLY A 57 -12.38 13.17 7.45
C GLY A 57 -13.21 12.28 6.51
N ALA A 58 -12.74 11.06 6.22
CA ALA A 58 -13.39 10.14 5.29
C ALA A 58 -13.23 8.67 5.72
N ASP A 59 -14.28 7.89 5.53
CA ASP A 59 -14.26 6.43 5.59
C ASP A 59 -14.16 5.86 4.17
N LEU A 60 -12.96 5.49 3.75
CA LEU A 60 -12.69 5.04 2.39
C LEU A 60 -13.36 3.69 2.03
N ALA A 61 -13.94 2.97 3.00
CA ALA A 61 -14.82 1.82 2.74
C ALA A 61 -16.21 2.26 2.26
N LYS A 62 -16.62 3.53 2.51
CA LYS A 62 -17.88 4.09 2.06
C LYS A 62 -17.73 4.73 0.68
N ALA A 63 -18.63 4.36 -0.24
CA ALA A 63 -18.56 4.78 -1.64
C ALA A 63 -18.57 6.32 -1.81
N GLN A 64 -19.35 7.03 -1.00
CA GLN A 64 -19.51 8.47 -1.11
C GLN A 64 -18.28 9.23 -0.61
N ASP A 65 -17.71 8.79 0.51
CA ASP A 65 -16.48 9.38 1.06
C ASP A 65 -15.30 9.12 0.12
N LEU A 66 -15.21 7.88 -0.43
CA LEU A 66 -14.18 7.52 -1.42
C LEU A 66 -14.29 8.38 -2.69
N LEU A 67 -15.50 8.59 -3.21
CA LEU A 67 -15.74 9.45 -4.38
C LEU A 67 -15.28 10.89 -4.13
N HIS A 68 -15.51 11.43 -2.93
CA HIS A 68 -15.06 12.77 -2.56
C HIS A 68 -13.52 12.88 -2.62
N VAL A 69 -12.79 11.89 -2.07
CA VAL A 69 -11.32 11.88 -2.14
C VAL A 69 -10.81 11.68 -3.58
N GLU A 70 -11.49 10.85 -4.38
CA GLU A 70 -11.16 10.70 -5.81
C GLU A 70 -11.32 12.03 -6.59
N GLN A 71 -12.39 12.77 -6.34
CA GLN A 71 -12.59 14.08 -6.96
C GLN A 71 -11.47 15.04 -6.59
N ARG A 72 -11.08 15.05 -5.32
CA ARG A 72 -9.96 15.87 -4.84
C ARG A 72 -8.64 15.54 -5.56
N LEU A 73 -8.38 14.24 -5.81
CA LEU A 73 -7.21 13.77 -6.56
C LEU A 73 -7.25 14.16 -8.04
N ARG A 74 -8.45 14.21 -8.67
CA ARG A 74 -8.59 14.53 -10.08
C ARG A 74 -8.51 16.04 -10.35
N GLU A 75 -8.99 16.85 -9.42
CA GLU A 75 -9.19 18.28 -9.63
C GLU A 75 -7.99 19.13 -9.22
N ASP A 76 -7.12 18.61 -8.33
CA ASP A 76 -5.97 19.37 -7.86
C ASP A 76 -4.67 18.97 -8.54
N ALA A 77 -4.26 19.81 -9.48
CA ALA A 77 -3.00 19.64 -10.18
C ALA A 77 -1.75 19.83 -9.30
N ALA A 78 -1.84 20.35 -8.08
CA ALA A 78 -0.70 20.43 -7.16
C ALA A 78 -0.35 19.06 -6.55
N ILE A 79 -1.28 18.09 -6.58
CA ILE A 79 -1.03 16.76 -6.03
C ILE A 79 -0.11 15.98 -6.97
N VAL A 80 1.08 15.67 -6.47
CA VAL A 80 2.13 14.92 -7.19
C VAL A 80 2.38 13.53 -6.59
N GLY A 81 1.76 13.22 -5.45
CA GLY A 81 1.98 11.95 -4.79
C GLY A 81 0.77 11.44 -4.03
N LEU A 82 0.65 10.12 -4.01
CA LEU A 82 -0.38 9.38 -3.28
C LEU A 82 0.28 8.28 -2.44
N VAL A 83 -0.05 8.27 -1.14
CA VAL A 83 0.30 7.17 -0.24
C VAL A 83 -0.98 6.42 0.14
N ASN A 84 -1.20 5.29 -0.47
CA ASN A 84 -2.25 4.34 -0.11
C ASN A 84 -1.79 3.49 1.07
N ASN A 85 -2.06 3.97 2.28
CA ASN A 85 -1.70 3.30 3.52
C ASN A 85 -2.92 2.79 4.30
N ALA A 86 -4.09 3.41 4.13
CA ALA A 86 -5.31 2.98 4.81
C ALA A 86 -5.59 1.49 4.57
N GLY A 87 -5.79 0.74 5.63
CA GLY A 87 -6.08 -0.69 5.58
C GLY A 87 -6.48 -1.23 6.93
N ILE A 88 -7.13 -2.39 6.93
CA ILE A 88 -7.45 -3.17 8.11
C ILE A 88 -7.01 -4.62 7.92
N ALA A 89 -6.75 -5.30 9.03
CA ALA A 89 -6.47 -6.72 9.09
C ALA A 89 -7.53 -7.42 9.96
N ASN A 90 -7.62 -8.72 9.86
CA ASN A 90 -8.40 -9.54 10.77
C ASN A 90 -7.55 -10.62 11.40
N GLU A 91 -7.94 -11.02 12.58
CA GLU A 91 -7.46 -12.22 13.26
C GLU A 91 -8.54 -13.31 13.15
N GLY A 92 -8.13 -14.56 13.37
CA GLY A 92 -9.05 -15.69 13.39
C GLY A 92 -9.26 -16.40 12.04
N SER A 93 -10.08 -17.45 12.10
CA SER A 93 -10.35 -18.34 10.97
C SER A 93 -11.44 -17.78 10.05
N ILE A 94 -11.39 -18.12 8.77
CA ILE A 94 -12.49 -17.87 7.82
C ILE A 94 -13.80 -18.56 8.26
N LEU A 95 -13.71 -19.62 9.07
CA LEU A 95 -14.87 -20.36 9.58
C LEU A 95 -15.69 -19.56 10.60
N GLU A 96 -15.08 -18.58 11.26
CA GLU A 96 -15.68 -17.76 12.33
C GLU A 96 -15.80 -16.29 11.93
N ALA A 97 -15.35 -15.95 10.72
CA ALA A 97 -15.24 -14.57 10.28
C ALA A 97 -16.63 -13.97 9.96
N ASP A 98 -16.82 -12.73 10.33
CA ASP A 98 -17.94 -11.91 9.91
C ASP A 98 -17.78 -11.51 8.43
N ALA A 99 -18.71 -11.96 7.58
CA ALA A 99 -18.69 -11.71 6.14
C ALA A 99 -18.76 -10.19 5.80
N ASP A 100 -19.50 -9.40 6.58
CA ASP A 100 -19.60 -7.96 6.37
C ASP A 100 -18.29 -7.26 6.72
N TYR A 101 -17.60 -7.70 7.78
CA TYR A 101 -16.25 -7.23 8.10
C TYR A 101 -15.25 -7.55 6.99
N LEU A 102 -15.29 -8.78 6.46
CA LEU A 102 -14.41 -9.19 5.34
C LEU A 102 -14.71 -8.40 4.07
N SER A 103 -15.98 -8.12 3.77
CA SER A 103 -16.38 -7.26 2.66
C SER A 103 -15.85 -5.84 2.83
N GLY A 104 -15.98 -5.27 4.03
CA GLY A 104 -15.40 -3.96 4.37
C GLY A 104 -13.88 -3.92 4.24
N MET A 105 -13.19 -5.03 4.56
CA MET A 105 -11.74 -5.16 4.33
C MET A 105 -11.40 -5.12 2.83
N ILE A 106 -12.14 -5.81 1.99
CA ILE A 106 -11.96 -5.77 0.53
C ILE A 106 -12.21 -4.35 0.01
N ASP A 107 -13.26 -3.70 0.49
CA ASP A 107 -13.58 -2.33 0.12
C ASP A 107 -12.45 -1.35 0.46
N LEU A 108 -11.87 -1.46 1.65
CA LEU A 108 -10.80 -0.57 2.08
C LEU A 108 -9.46 -0.95 1.45
N ASN A 109 -9.05 -2.23 1.54
CA ASN A 109 -7.71 -2.67 1.16
C ASN A 109 -7.54 -2.81 -0.37
N ILE A 110 -8.61 -3.03 -1.14
CA ILE A 110 -8.55 -3.22 -2.59
C ILE A 110 -9.26 -2.09 -3.33
N ARG A 111 -10.58 -1.90 -3.13
CA ARG A 111 -11.36 -0.94 -3.91
C ARG A 111 -10.84 0.47 -3.74
N ALA A 112 -10.56 0.91 -2.51
CA ALA A 112 -10.05 2.25 -2.26
C ALA A 112 -8.69 2.47 -2.94
N VAL A 113 -7.73 1.55 -2.75
CA VAL A 113 -6.39 1.62 -3.37
C VAL A 113 -6.49 1.72 -4.89
N THR A 114 -7.31 0.85 -5.50
CA THR A 114 -7.51 0.82 -6.96
C THR A 114 -8.08 2.14 -7.46
N ARG A 115 -9.14 2.63 -6.83
CA ARG A 115 -9.86 3.82 -7.29
C ARG A 115 -9.06 5.10 -7.09
N LEU A 116 -8.37 5.26 -5.96
CA LEU A 116 -7.51 6.43 -5.70
C LEU A 116 -6.30 6.45 -6.65
N SER A 117 -5.67 5.30 -6.89
CA SER A 117 -4.58 5.20 -7.87
C SER A 117 -5.07 5.53 -9.28
N ALA A 118 -6.23 5.01 -9.70
CA ALA A 118 -6.83 5.34 -11.01
C ALA A 118 -7.25 6.81 -11.12
N ALA A 119 -7.62 7.46 -10.00
CA ALA A 119 -8.00 8.86 -10.00
C ALA A 119 -6.82 9.79 -10.26
N ILE A 120 -5.64 9.49 -9.71
CA ILE A 120 -4.45 10.36 -9.83
C ILE A 120 -3.59 10.01 -11.05
N ALA A 121 -3.56 8.76 -11.49
CA ALA A 121 -2.62 8.28 -12.52
C ALA A 121 -2.65 9.09 -13.83
N PRO A 122 -3.82 9.52 -14.39
CA PRO A 122 -3.84 10.28 -15.63
C PRO A 122 -3.07 11.60 -15.55
N GLN A 123 -3.29 12.39 -14.51
CA GLN A 123 -2.61 13.67 -14.35
C GLN A 123 -1.10 13.53 -14.07
N LEU A 124 -0.67 12.50 -13.34
CA LEU A 124 0.74 12.23 -13.13
C LEU A 124 1.41 11.82 -14.45
N ALA A 125 0.77 10.96 -15.23
CA ALA A 125 1.26 10.53 -16.54
C ALA A 125 1.34 11.68 -17.56
N GLU A 126 0.36 12.59 -17.56
CA GLU A 126 0.35 13.78 -18.41
C GLU A 126 1.49 14.74 -18.04
N ARG A 127 1.74 14.89 -16.73
CA ARG A 127 2.84 15.73 -16.22
C ARG A 127 4.21 15.14 -16.48
N GLY A 128 4.33 13.82 -16.63
CA GLY A 128 5.60 13.12 -16.75
C GLY A 128 6.35 12.97 -15.42
N GLU A 129 5.70 13.21 -14.29
CA GLU A 129 6.28 13.02 -12.95
C GLU A 129 5.19 12.70 -11.91
N GLY A 130 5.57 11.98 -10.87
CA GLY A 130 4.72 11.72 -9.71
C GLY A 130 5.11 10.44 -8.99
N THR A 131 4.43 10.19 -7.88
CA THR A 131 4.73 9.02 -7.04
C THR A 131 3.45 8.41 -6.49
N ILE A 132 3.31 7.08 -6.60
CA ILE A 132 2.26 6.31 -5.93
C ILE A 132 2.95 5.28 -5.04
N ILE A 133 2.70 5.36 -3.73
CA ILE A 133 3.20 4.41 -2.74
C ILE A 133 2.01 3.59 -2.23
N ASN A 134 2.07 2.28 -2.40
CA ASN A 134 1.05 1.35 -1.92
C ASN A 134 1.62 0.51 -0.77
N VAL A 135 1.09 0.69 0.44
CA VAL A 135 1.49 -0.11 1.60
C VAL A 135 0.74 -1.44 1.57
N THR A 136 1.47 -2.50 1.27
CA THR A 136 0.98 -3.88 1.27
C THR A 136 1.44 -4.62 2.54
N SER A 137 2.03 -5.80 2.45
CA SER A 137 2.56 -6.60 3.56
C SER A 137 3.43 -7.74 3.02
N VAL A 138 4.35 -8.26 3.81
CA VAL A 138 5.05 -9.53 3.52
C VAL A 138 4.11 -10.72 3.39
N THR A 139 2.89 -10.65 3.97
CA THR A 139 1.86 -11.67 3.80
C THR A 139 1.38 -11.82 2.35
N ALA A 140 1.64 -10.83 1.50
CA ALA A 140 1.40 -10.93 0.06
C ALA A 140 2.25 -12.03 -0.61
N LEU A 141 3.42 -12.35 -0.03
CA LEU A 141 4.33 -13.38 -0.51
C LEU A 141 4.18 -14.71 0.24
N MET A 142 3.66 -14.67 1.46
CA MET A 142 3.53 -15.82 2.35
C MET A 142 2.13 -15.85 2.96
N PRO A 143 1.11 -16.33 2.23
CA PRO A 143 -0.28 -16.32 2.70
C PRO A 143 -0.57 -17.40 3.76
N ASP A 144 0.23 -18.44 3.83
CA ASP A 144 0.11 -19.53 4.79
C ASP A 144 0.44 -19.05 6.22
N GLY A 145 -0.34 -19.48 7.19
CA GLY A 145 -0.21 -19.07 8.59
C GLY A 145 -0.97 -17.79 8.98
N PHE A 146 -1.73 -17.21 8.04
CA PHE A 146 -2.57 -16.04 8.27
C PHE A 146 -4.03 -16.31 7.90
N THR A 147 -4.92 -15.37 8.22
CA THR A 147 -6.32 -15.42 7.77
C THR A 147 -6.38 -15.29 6.24
N ALA A 148 -7.32 -15.98 5.59
CA ALA A 148 -7.34 -16.09 4.13
C ALA A 148 -7.48 -14.74 3.40
N VAL A 149 -8.31 -13.82 3.91
CA VAL A 149 -8.69 -12.60 3.17
C VAL A 149 -7.62 -11.52 3.22
N TYR A 150 -7.01 -11.29 4.39
CA TYR A 150 -6.00 -10.22 4.53
C TYR A 150 -4.80 -10.42 3.59
N PRO A 151 -4.11 -11.58 3.59
CA PRO A 151 -3.03 -11.84 2.64
C PRO A 151 -3.47 -11.73 1.18
N ALA A 152 -4.68 -12.19 0.85
CA ALA A 152 -5.22 -12.07 -0.49
C ALA A 152 -5.41 -10.60 -0.92
N THR A 153 -5.88 -9.72 -0.02
CA THR A 153 -5.96 -8.29 -0.31
C THR A 153 -4.58 -7.68 -0.52
N LYS A 154 -3.58 -8.09 0.26
CA LYS A 154 -2.20 -7.58 0.16
C LYS A 154 -1.47 -8.14 -1.08
N ALA A 155 -1.75 -9.38 -1.47
CA ALA A 155 -1.28 -9.95 -2.74
C ALA A 155 -1.88 -9.21 -3.97
N TYR A 156 -3.16 -8.83 -3.90
CA TYR A 156 -3.76 -7.96 -4.91
C TYR A 156 -3.01 -6.64 -5.03
N VAL A 157 -2.74 -5.95 -3.90
CA VAL A 157 -2.06 -4.66 -3.91
C VAL A 157 -0.64 -4.78 -4.46
N LEU A 158 0.10 -5.86 -4.13
CA LEU A 158 1.42 -6.12 -4.69
C LEU A 158 1.35 -6.29 -6.22
N ALA A 159 0.51 -7.20 -6.71
CA ALA A 159 0.37 -7.47 -8.14
C ALA A 159 -0.11 -6.22 -8.91
N PHE A 160 -1.05 -5.46 -8.34
CA PHE A 160 -1.54 -4.20 -8.89
C PHE A 160 -0.41 -3.16 -9.00
N SER A 161 0.41 -3.03 -7.96
CA SER A 161 1.53 -2.07 -7.93
C SER A 161 2.60 -2.41 -8.96
N GLU A 162 2.96 -3.71 -9.10
CA GLU A 162 3.92 -4.16 -10.12
C GLU A 162 3.41 -3.88 -11.55
N ALA A 163 2.12 -4.17 -11.80
CA ALA A 163 1.50 -3.88 -13.09
C ALA A 163 1.45 -2.37 -13.36
N LEU A 164 1.04 -1.58 -12.37
CA LEU A 164 0.95 -0.13 -12.46
C LEU A 164 2.33 0.52 -12.68
N ALA A 165 3.38 0.00 -12.04
CA ALA A 165 4.76 0.45 -12.26
C ALA A 165 5.21 0.20 -13.72
N THR A 166 4.84 -0.94 -14.29
CA THR A 166 5.12 -1.26 -15.70
C THR A 166 4.38 -0.33 -16.66
N GLU A 167 3.15 0.04 -16.33
CA GLU A 167 2.31 0.91 -17.15
C GLU A 167 2.71 2.39 -17.07
N LEU A 168 3.02 2.88 -15.87
CA LEU A 168 3.26 4.29 -15.59
C LEU A 168 4.75 4.67 -15.59
N GLY A 169 5.66 3.73 -15.38
CA GLY A 169 7.11 3.99 -15.35
C GLY A 169 7.62 4.66 -16.62
N PRO A 170 7.25 4.19 -17.84
CA PRO A 170 7.63 4.85 -19.09
C PRO A 170 7.09 6.28 -19.24
N LYS A 171 6.13 6.66 -18.41
CA LYS A 171 5.53 8.01 -18.35
C LYS A 171 6.13 8.87 -17.23
N GLY A 172 7.24 8.45 -16.61
CA GLY A 172 7.93 9.21 -15.57
C GLY A 172 7.29 9.13 -14.18
N VAL A 173 6.29 8.27 -13.96
CA VAL A 173 5.63 8.10 -12.65
C VAL A 173 6.25 6.94 -11.90
N ARG A 174 6.67 7.18 -10.67
CA ARG A 174 7.20 6.14 -9.77
C ARG A 174 6.05 5.45 -9.03
N VAL A 175 6.05 4.12 -9.06
CA VAL A 175 5.12 3.31 -8.27
C VAL A 175 5.92 2.39 -7.37
N GLN A 176 5.63 2.41 -6.08
CA GLN A 176 6.29 1.57 -5.09
C GLN A 176 5.26 0.74 -4.32
N ALA A 177 5.50 -0.56 -4.22
CA ALA A 177 4.86 -1.44 -3.24
C ALA A 177 5.78 -1.59 -2.04
N VAL A 178 5.30 -1.25 -0.86
CA VAL A 178 6.04 -1.45 0.40
C VAL A 178 5.46 -2.66 1.10
N LEU A 179 6.31 -3.62 1.47
CA LEU A 179 5.94 -4.86 2.14
C LEU A 179 6.44 -4.87 3.59
N PRO A 180 5.76 -4.20 4.53
CA PRO A 180 6.10 -4.29 5.94
C PRO A 180 5.97 -5.73 6.46
N GLY A 181 6.91 -6.13 7.32
CA GLY A 181 6.73 -7.24 8.23
C GLY A 181 5.89 -6.83 9.45
N ILE A 182 6.11 -7.51 10.57
CA ILE A 182 5.50 -7.14 11.84
C ILE A 182 6.04 -5.77 12.24
N THR A 183 5.17 -4.77 12.24
CA THR A 183 5.54 -3.37 12.53
C THR A 183 4.74 -2.90 13.75
N ARG A 184 5.41 -2.28 14.71
CA ARG A 184 4.77 -1.75 15.93
C ARG A 184 3.86 -0.59 15.59
N THR A 185 2.56 -0.87 15.58
CA THR A 185 1.48 0.10 15.29
C THR A 185 0.23 -0.26 16.09
N ALA A 186 -0.73 0.63 16.14
CA ALA A 186 -2.02 0.41 16.81
C ALA A 186 -2.93 -0.65 16.13
N ILE A 187 -2.47 -1.29 15.06
CA ILE A 187 -3.18 -2.43 14.42
C ILE A 187 -3.06 -3.71 15.28
N TRP A 188 -2.05 -3.76 16.12
CA TRP A 188 -1.77 -4.86 17.04
C TRP A 188 -2.22 -4.51 18.45
N THR A 189 -2.81 -5.45 19.16
CA THR A 189 -3.03 -5.31 20.61
C THR A 189 -1.69 -5.46 21.36
N GLU A 190 -1.58 -4.87 22.55
CA GLU A 190 -0.39 -5.05 23.40
C GLU A 190 -0.15 -6.53 23.74
N GLU A 191 -1.21 -7.30 23.95
CA GLU A 191 -1.16 -8.72 24.24
C GLU A 191 -0.60 -9.50 23.03
N ALA A 192 -1.08 -9.25 21.82
CA ALA A 192 -0.56 -9.88 20.59
C ALA A 192 0.93 -9.54 20.41
N MET A 193 1.30 -8.28 20.62
CA MET A 193 2.71 -7.84 20.52
C MET A 193 3.63 -8.50 21.55
N ALA A 194 3.15 -8.75 22.77
CA ALA A 194 3.94 -9.38 23.83
C ALA A 194 4.32 -10.85 23.52
N HIS A 195 3.56 -11.52 22.67
CA HIS A 195 3.82 -12.91 22.25
C HIS A 195 4.74 -13.02 21.03
N LEU A 196 5.07 -11.89 20.38
CA LEU A 196 5.92 -11.88 19.20
C LEU A 196 7.40 -11.80 19.58
N PRO A 197 8.29 -12.54 18.88
CA PRO A 197 9.73 -12.42 19.10
C PRO A 197 10.19 -10.97 18.82
N ALA A 198 10.85 -10.34 19.77
CA ALA A 198 11.25 -8.92 19.67
C ALA A 198 12.08 -8.62 18.41
N HIS A 199 12.91 -9.57 17.96
CA HIS A 199 13.74 -9.41 16.75
C HIS A 199 12.95 -9.47 15.43
N MET A 200 11.65 -9.81 15.47
CA MET A 200 10.75 -9.81 14.30
C MET A 200 9.87 -8.56 14.24
N VAL A 201 9.89 -7.72 15.27
CA VAL A 201 9.06 -6.52 15.38
C VAL A 201 9.90 -5.29 15.03
N MET A 202 9.57 -4.66 13.91
CA MET A 202 10.22 -3.42 13.47
C MET A 202 9.46 -2.21 14.05
N GLU A 203 10.16 -1.17 14.45
CA GLU A 203 9.54 0.10 14.80
C GLU A 203 8.98 0.78 13.53
N ALA A 204 7.86 1.48 13.69
CA ALA A 204 7.18 2.07 12.54
C ALA A 204 8.00 3.21 11.88
N ASP A 205 8.83 3.92 12.66
CA ASP A 205 9.76 4.92 12.17
C ASP A 205 10.80 4.29 11.22
N ASP A 206 11.47 3.22 11.67
CA ASP A 206 12.48 2.50 10.89
C ASP A 206 11.87 1.94 9.60
N MET A 207 10.64 1.41 9.69
CA MET A 207 9.92 0.88 8.53
C MET A 207 9.65 1.96 7.48
N VAL A 208 9.16 3.13 7.88
CA VAL A 208 8.85 4.24 6.96
C VAL A 208 10.13 4.84 6.39
N ASP A 209 11.17 5.00 7.20
CA ASP A 209 12.46 5.53 6.76
C ASP A 209 13.11 4.58 5.74
N ALA A 210 13.08 3.26 5.95
CA ALA A 210 13.52 2.27 4.97
C ALA A 210 12.67 2.29 3.69
N ALA A 211 11.35 2.41 3.80
CA ALA A 211 10.47 2.50 2.63
C ALA A 211 10.77 3.73 1.77
N LEU A 212 11.00 4.89 2.39
CA LEU A 212 11.35 6.11 1.68
C LEU A 212 12.78 6.06 1.09
N ALA A 213 13.71 5.39 1.77
CA ALA A 213 15.05 5.13 1.21
C ALA A 213 14.95 4.23 -0.03
N GLY A 214 14.16 3.15 0.00
CA GLY A 214 13.91 2.30 -1.17
C GLY A 214 13.27 3.08 -2.33
N LEU A 215 12.32 3.99 -2.04
CA LEU A 215 11.77 4.89 -3.05
C LEU A 215 12.85 5.78 -3.69
N ASP A 216 13.74 6.34 -2.88
CA ASP A 216 14.83 7.20 -3.35
C ASP A 216 15.87 6.41 -4.17
N MET A 217 16.06 5.11 -3.86
CA MET A 217 16.87 4.17 -4.65
C MET A 217 16.19 3.71 -5.95
N GLY A 218 14.91 4.01 -6.14
CA GLY A 218 14.13 3.63 -7.33
C GLY A 218 13.54 2.22 -7.27
N GLU A 219 13.42 1.63 -6.09
CA GLU A 219 12.80 0.31 -5.92
C GLU A 219 11.31 0.35 -6.22
N THR A 220 10.83 -0.56 -7.07
CA THR A 220 9.39 -0.78 -7.31
C THR A 220 8.76 -1.59 -6.18
N VAL A 221 9.52 -2.47 -5.57
CA VAL A 221 9.12 -3.26 -4.41
C VAL A 221 10.17 -3.07 -3.33
N THR A 222 9.74 -2.60 -2.15
CA THR A 222 10.61 -2.44 -0.98
C THR A 222 10.13 -3.34 0.14
N ILE A 223 11.03 -4.17 0.64
CA ILE A 223 10.80 -5.08 1.77
C ILE A 223 11.74 -4.66 2.90
N PRO A 224 11.32 -3.79 3.84
CA PRO A 224 12.21 -3.14 4.80
C PRO A 224 13.08 -4.08 5.64
N ALA A 225 12.58 -5.29 5.92
CA ALA A 225 13.31 -6.29 6.71
C ALA A 225 14.21 -7.21 5.87
N LEU A 226 14.16 -7.14 4.54
CA LEU A 226 14.92 -8.04 3.67
C LEU A 226 16.35 -7.51 3.50
N PRO A 227 17.38 -8.23 3.98
CA PRO A 227 18.74 -7.70 3.97
C PRO A 227 19.38 -7.68 2.56
N ASP A 228 18.87 -8.50 1.64
CA ASP A 228 19.38 -8.60 0.27
C ASP A 228 18.22 -8.79 -0.71
N MET A 229 17.99 -7.81 -1.56
CA MET A 229 16.95 -7.83 -2.58
C MET A 229 17.18 -8.92 -3.64
N ALA A 230 18.37 -9.49 -3.78
CA ALA A 230 18.63 -10.63 -4.65
C ALA A 230 17.73 -11.84 -4.34
N GLN A 231 17.26 -11.97 -3.09
CA GLN A 231 16.29 -13.00 -2.72
C GLN A 231 14.92 -12.76 -3.37
N TYR A 232 14.45 -11.52 -3.38
CA TYR A 232 13.20 -11.16 -4.07
C TYR A 232 13.36 -11.26 -5.59
N ASP A 233 14.49 -10.85 -6.13
CA ASP A 233 14.80 -10.96 -7.55
C ASP A 233 14.77 -12.42 -8.01
N ALA A 234 15.34 -13.35 -7.22
CA ALA A 234 15.27 -14.78 -7.51
C ALA A 234 13.82 -15.31 -7.54
N TYR A 235 12.95 -14.85 -6.63
CA TYR A 235 11.52 -15.15 -6.67
C TYR A 235 10.87 -14.63 -7.96
N VAL A 236 11.15 -13.39 -8.34
CA VAL A 236 10.60 -12.78 -9.57
C VAL A 236 11.06 -13.53 -10.82
N VAL A 237 12.34 -13.93 -10.88
CA VAL A 237 12.90 -14.75 -11.97
C VAL A 237 12.17 -16.10 -12.06
N ALA A 238 12.01 -16.81 -10.93
CA ALA A 238 11.32 -18.09 -10.88
C ALA A 238 9.85 -17.96 -11.32
N ARG A 239 9.14 -16.94 -10.82
CA ARG A 239 7.75 -16.61 -11.22
C ARG A 239 7.66 -16.33 -12.72
N THR A 240 8.60 -15.56 -13.26
CA THR A 240 8.63 -15.18 -14.68
C THR A 240 8.92 -16.38 -15.59
N ALA A 241 9.75 -17.31 -15.17
CA ALA A 241 10.06 -18.53 -15.92
C ALA A 241 8.81 -19.40 -16.21
N LEU A 242 7.78 -19.32 -15.36
CA LEU A 242 6.50 -20.00 -15.61
C LEU A 242 5.80 -19.50 -16.88
N ARG A 243 6.04 -18.26 -17.30
CA ARG A 243 5.32 -17.59 -18.41
C ARG A 243 5.29 -18.43 -19.69
N LEU A 244 6.38 -19.13 -19.99
CA LEU A 244 6.51 -19.95 -21.20
C LEU A 244 5.47 -21.09 -21.28
N ASN A 245 4.94 -21.53 -20.13
CA ASN A 245 4.06 -22.70 -20.03
C ASN A 245 2.68 -22.37 -19.48
N LEU A 246 2.35 -21.10 -19.21
CA LEU A 246 1.07 -20.72 -18.58
C LEU A 246 -0.10 -20.72 -19.57
N SER A 247 0.15 -20.65 -20.89
CA SER A 247 -0.91 -20.59 -21.89
C SER A 247 -0.52 -21.45 -23.09
N LEU A 248 -0.83 -22.73 -23.00
CA LEU A 248 -0.60 -23.70 -24.06
C LEU A 248 -1.94 -24.21 -24.61
N ALA A 249 -1.96 -24.60 -25.90
CA ALA A 249 -3.17 -25.08 -26.58
C ALA A 249 -3.69 -26.44 -26.07
N LYS A 250 -2.84 -27.19 -25.35
CA LYS A 250 -3.19 -28.50 -24.79
C LYS A 250 -2.84 -28.58 -23.31
N PRO A 251 -3.63 -29.34 -22.52
CA PRO A 251 -3.27 -29.61 -21.13
C PRO A 251 -1.92 -30.31 -21.02
N ALA A 252 -1.22 -30.08 -19.91
CA ALA A 252 0.04 -30.80 -19.64
C ALA A 252 -0.21 -32.32 -19.51
N ALA A 253 0.73 -33.11 -20.00
CA ALA A 253 0.64 -34.58 -19.99
C ALA A 253 0.35 -35.20 -18.61
N ARG A 254 0.80 -34.54 -17.53
CA ARG A 254 0.53 -34.97 -16.13
C ARG A 254 -0.96 -35.07 -15.77
N TYR A 255 -1.84 -34.44 -16.53
CA TYR A 255 -3.30 -34.51 -16.32
C TYR A 255 -3.95 -35.68 -17.08
N GLY A 256 -3.17 -36.59 -17.71
CA GLY A 256 -3.69 -37.75 -18.44
C GLY A 256 -4.52 -37.40 -19.68
N ALA A 257 -4.43 -36.16 -20.16
CA ALA A 257 -5.09 -35.75 -21.40
C ALA A 257 -4.44 -36.47 -22.59
N VAL A 258 -5.05 -37.58 -23.03
CA VAL A 258 -4.68 -38.27 -24.25
C VAL A 258 -4.99 -37.34 -25.42
N ALA A 259 -4.02 -37.15 -26.32
CA ALA A 259 -4.28 -36.47 -27.58
C ALA A 259 -5.41 -37.22 -28.30
N VAL A 260 -6.60 -36.65 -28.36
CA VAL A 260 -7.63 -37.11 -29.28
C VAL A 260 -7.08 -36.76 -30.68
N ASN A 261 -6.71 -37.81 -31.45
CA ASN A 261 -6.25 -37.69 -32.81
C ASN A 261 -7.33 -37.10 -33.71
#